data_5e63dc13b0f66b942579410b787c2f9a
#
_entry.id   5e63dc13b0f66b942579410b787c2f9a
#
_cell.length_a   1.000
_cell.length_b   1.000
_cell.length_c   1.000
_cell.angle_alpha   90.00
_cell.angle_beta   90.00
_cell.angle_gamma   90.00
#
_symmetry.space_group_name_H-M   'P 1'
#
loop_
_entity.id
_entity.type
_entity.pdbx_description
1 polymer ?
#
loop_
_entity_poly.entity_id
_entity_poly.type
_entity_poly.pdbx_seq_one_letter_code
_entity_poly.pdbx_strand_id
1 'polypeptide(L)'
;MHSATIDAVPKRLAVAAVLLVAALVGGACSSEGGNAPKAPLAFCKAAARYDDRVSRNAKIDEQVRLVQRMVDTAPAKIKANAQTFVDALRRVETDKSAKDDPNVKRAVENVNRYAAQGCGFYERQGGGGI
;
A
#
# COMPACT_ATOMS: atom_id res chain seq x y z
N MET A 1 -50.23 36.03 4.16
CA MET A 1 -49.96 37.47 3.93
C MET A 1 -48.55 37.80 4.44
N HIS A 2 -47.72 38.09 3.62
CA HIS A 2 -46.55 39.01 3.59
C HIS A 2 -45.47 38.48 2.70
N SER A 3 -45.44 39.14 1.61
CA SER A 3 -44.44 39.19 0.57
C SER A 3 -43.04 39.42 1.12
N ALA A 4 -42.09 38.63 0.71
CA ALA A 4 -40.69 38.91 0.92
C ALA A 4 -40.04 39.23 -0.43
N THR A 5 -39.58 40.38 -0.52
CA THR A 5 -38.91 41.04 -1.60
C THR A 5 -37.59 40.38 -1.92
N ILE A 6 -37.41 40.09 -3.18
CA ILE A 6 -36.15 39.60 -3.75
C ILE A 6 -35.30 40.86 -4.03
N ASP A 7 -34.24 41.09 -3.27
CA ASP A 7 -33.28 42.14 -3.57
C ASP A 7 -32.11 41.60 -4.37
N ALA A 8 -31.90 42.27 -5.45
CA ALA A 8 -30.92 42.03 -6.49
C ALA A 8 -29.47 42.10 -5.98
N VAL A 9 -28.73 41.04 -6.24
CA VAL A 9 -27.28 41.04 -6.13
C VAL A 9 -26.66 41.67 -7.38
N PRO A 10 -25.81 42.66 -7.25
CA PRO A 10 -25.18 43.30 -8.41
C PRO A 10 -24.15 42.41 -9.05
N LYS A 11 -24.44 42.00 -10.27
CA LYS A 11 -23.46 41.50 -11.22
C LYS A 11 -22.46 42.56 -11.59
N ARG A 12 -21.37 42.68 -10.92
CA ARG A 12 -20.13 43.31 -11.44
C ARG A 12 -19.02 43.12 -10.42
N LEU A 13 -17.84 42.67 -10.89
CA LEU A 13 -16.59 42.51 -10.18
C LEU A 13 -16.28 41.09 -9.68
N ALA A 14 -16.11 40.18 -10.60
CA ALA A 14 -15.36 38.95 -10.35
C ALA A 14 -14.77 38.39 -11.65
N VAL A 15 -14.03 39.17 -12.40
CA VAL A 15 -13.35 38.73 -13.64
C VAL A 15 -11.87 39.12 -13.64
N ALA A 16 -11.20 39.11 -12.51
CA ALA A 16 -9.78 39.50 -12.51
C ALA A 16 -8.91 38.71 -11.53
N ALA A 17 -9.26 37.48 -11.17
CA ALA A 17 -8.45 36.71 -10.23
C ALA A 17 -8.31 35.22 -10.59
N VAL A 18 -8.40 34.83 -11.84
CA VAL A 18 -8.36 33.38 -12.24
C VAL A 18 -7.17 33.06 -13.14
N LEU A 19 -6.15 33.88 -13.26
CA LEU A 19 -5.05 33.57 -14.19
C LEU A 19 -3.67 33.37 -13.55
N LEU A 20 -3.58 33.05 -12.27
CA LEU A 20 -2.26 32.89 -11.62
C LEU A 20 -2.08 31.62 -10.75
N VAL A 21 -2.89 30.60 -10.92
CA VAL A 21 -2.72 29.35 -10.17
C VAL A 21 -2.46 28.12 -11.05
N ALA A 22 -2.33 28.28 -12.33
CA ALA A 22 -2.15 27.15 -13.25
C ALA A 22 -0.69 26.73 -13.48
N ALA A 23 0.28 27.26 -12.76
CA ALA A 23 1.70 27.00 -13.05
C ALA A 23 2.46 26.20 -11.97
N LEU A 24 1.82 25.71 -10.92
CA LEU A 24 2.53 25.03 -9.84
C LEU A 24 2.08 23.59 -9.57
N VAL A 25 1.29 22.99 -10.42
CA VAL A 25 0.86 21.59 -10.24
C VAL A 25 1.58 20.62 -11.20
N GLY A 26 2.51 21.11 -11.98
CA GLY A 26 3.19 20.30 -13.00
C GLY A 26 4.51 19.65 -12.58
N GLY A 27 4.92 19.68 -11.31
CA GLY A 27 6.28 19.30 -10.96
C GLY A 27 6.47 18.21 -9.89
N ALA A 28 5.41 17.74 -9.24
CA ALA A 28 5.60 16.93 -8.03
C ALA A 28 5.27 15.44 -8.17
N CYS A 29 4.79 14.95 -9.30
CA CYS A 29 4.34 13.55 -9.41
C CYS A 29 5.22 12.63 -10.26
N SER A 30 6.34 13.09 -10.80
CA SER A 30 7.10 12.28 -11.76
C SER A 30 8.49 11.85 -11.32
N SER A 31 8.96 12.22 -10.13
CA SER A 31 10.34 11.92 -9.73
C SER A 31 10.53 10.91 -8.62
N GLU A 32 9.48 10.42 -7.97
CA GLU A 32 9.64 9.47 -6.87
C GLU A 32 9.43 7.99 -7.26
N GLY A 33 8.92 7.69 -8.42
CA GLY A 33 8.72 6.32 -8.89
C GLY A 33 9.98 5.64 -9.42
N GLY A 34 11.04 6.38 -9.74
CA GLY A 34 12.22 5.84 -10.43
C GLY A 34 13.37 5.35 -9.55
N ASN A 35 13.40 5.70 -8.27
CA ASN A 35 14.57 5.50 -7.39
C ASN A 35 14.29 4.69 -6.12
N ALA A 36 13.14 4.07 -5.97
CA ALA A 36 12.93 3.12 -4.88
C ALA A 36 13.92 1.95 -5.05
N PRO A 37 14.68 1.58 -4.02
CA PRO A 37 15.59 0.45 -4.12
C PRO A 37 14.82 -0.81 -4.44
N LYS A 38 15.16 -1.45 -5.54
CA LYS A 38 14.53 -2.71 -5.95
C LYS A 38 14.78 -3.77 -4.88
N ALA A 39 13.75 -4.51 -4.51
CA ALA A 39 13.88 -5.64 -3.63
C ALA A 39 14.61 -6.81 -4.34
N PRO A 40 15.30 -7.69 -3.60
CA PRO A 40 15.91 -8.87 -4.19
C PRO A 40 14.87 -9.71 -4.97
N LEU A 41 15.25 -10.20 -6.13
CA LEU A 41 14.35 -11.00 -6.97
C LEU A 41 13.80 -12.24 -6.26
N ALA A 42 14.62 -12.89 -5.43
CA ALA A 42 14.19 -14.06 -4.65
C ALA A 42 13.09 -13.70 -3.65
N PHE A 43 13.21 -12.55 -2.97
CA PHE A 43 12.18 -12.02 -2.09
C PHE A 43 10.89 -11.72 -2.87
N CYS A 44 11.00 -11.06 -4.02
CA CYS A 44 9.84 -10.73 -4.85
C CYS A 44 9.09 -11.97 -5.35
N LYS A 45 9.82 -13.02 -5.73
CA LYS A 45 9.21 -14.31 -6.10
C LYS A 45 8.47 -14.96 -4.93
N ALA A 46 9.04 -14.91 -3.72
CA ALA A 46 8.42 -15.43 -2.52
C ALA A 46 7.15 -14.64 -2.15
N ALA A 47 7.22 -13.30 -2.19
CA ALA A 47 6.10 -12.42 -1.91
C ALA A 47 4.95 -12.61 -2.92
N ALA A 48 5.24 -12.68 -4.21
CA ALA A 48 4.24 -12.92 -5.26
C ALA A 48 3.55 -14.27 -5.09
N ARG A 49 4.30 -15.32 -4.71
CA ARG A 49 3.72 -16.64 -4.46
C ARG A 49 2.83 -16.64 -3.23
N TYR A 50 3.23 -15.91 -2.16
CA TYR A 50 2.39 -15.74 -0.98
C TYR A 50 1.06 -15.08 -1.35
N ASP A 51 1.10 -13.96 -2.05
CA ASP A 51 -0.09 -13.21 -2.48
C ASP A 51 -1.05 -14.07 -3.34
N ASP A 52 -0.51 -14.78 -4.33
CA ASP A 52 -1.30 -15.69 -5.19
C ASP A 52 -1.96 -16.80 -4.36
N ARG A 53 -1.26 -17.39 -3.40
CA ARG A 53 -1.80 -18.52 -2.63
C ARG A 53 -2.80 -18.07 -1.57
N VAL A 54 -2.58 -16.92 -0.91
CA VAL A 54 -3.51 -16.35 0.06
C VAL A 54 -4.82 -15.94 -0.61
N SER A 55 -4.76 -15.35 -1.80
CA SER A 55 -5.95 -15.00 -2.58
C SER A 55 -6.79 -16.24 -2.98
N ARG A 56 -6.18 -17.42 -2.97
CA ARG A 56 -6.83 -18.73 -3.20
C ARG A 56 -7.13 -19.50 -1.92
N ASN A 57 -7.22 -18.83 -0.78
CA ASN A 57 -7.54 -19.41 0.52
C ASN A 57 -6.52 -20.47 1.00
N ALA A 58 -5.23 -20.19 0.86
CA ALA A 58 -4.18 -21.05 1.40
C ALA A 58 -4.35 -21.29 2.90
N LYS A 59 -4.17 -22.54 3.33
CA LYS A 59 -4.20 -22.91 4.76
C LYS A 59 -3.05 -22.26 5.53
N ILE A 60 -3.20 -22.11 6.83
CA ILE A 60 -2.21 -21.44 7.69
C ILE A 60 -0.82 -22.07 7.58
N ASP A 61 -0.73 -23.38 7.59
CA ASP A 61 0.53 -24.11 7.46
C ASP A 61 1.24 -23.82 6.12
N GLU A 62 0.49 -23.65 5.04
CA GLU A 62 1.02 -23.23 3.75
C GLU A 62 1.47 -21.75 3.81
N GLN A 63 0.69 -20.89 4.41
CA GLN A 63 1.05 -19.48 4.59
C GLN A 63 2.34 -19.34 5.40
N VAL A 64 2.51 -20.10 6.48
CA VAL A 64 3.74 -20.14 7.28
C VAL A 64 4.95 -20.52 6.41
N ARG A 65 4.85 -21.55 5.57
CA ARG A 65 5.95 -21.95 4.68
C ARG A 65 6.29 -20.87 3.65
N LEU A 66 5.28 -20.19 3.13
CA LEU A 66 5.47 -19.12 2.13
C LEU A 66 6.11 -17.87 2.75
N VAL A 67 5.64 -17.45 3.93
CA VAL A 67 6.23 -16.30 4.64
C VAL A 67 7.64 -16.65 5.14
N GLN A 68 7.90 -17.90 5.55
CA GLN A 68 9.26 -18.34 5.90
C GLN A 68 10.23 -18.12 4.71
N ARG A 69 9.83 -18.42 3.49
CA ARG A 69 10.65 -18.12 2.30
C ARG A 69 10.88 -16.63 2.10
N MET A 70 9.90 -15.80 2.45
CA MET A 70 10.11 -14.35 2.45
C MET A 70 11.16 -13.94 3.50
N VAL A 71 11.13 -14.53 4.70
CA VAL A 71 12.15 -14.30 5.73
C VAL A 71 13.55 -14.69 5.23
N ASP A 72 13.67 -15.87 4.63
CA ASP A 72 14.95 -16.42 4.16
C ASP A 72 15.59 -15.55 3.05
N THR A 73 14.76 -14.87 2.27
CA THR A 73 15.20 -14.05 1.14
C THR A 73 15.14 -12.54 1.41
N ALA A 74 14.65 -12.14 2.60
CA ALA A 74 14.49 -10.74 2.97
C ALA A 74 15.84 -10.07 3.25
N PRO A 75 16.05 -8.84 2.76
CA PRO A 75 17.20 -8.05 3.16
C PRO A 75 17.08 -7.62 4.64
N ALA A 76 18.23 -7.29 5.26
CA ALA A 76 18.33 -7.00 6.68
C ALA A 76 17.27 -6.01 7.18
N LYS A 77 16.98 -4.97 6.41
CA LYS A 77 16.04 -3.89 6.80
C LYS A 77 14.58 -4.33 6.98
N ILE A 78 14.17 -5.45 6.37
CA ILE A 78 12.78 -5.93 6.46
C ILE A 78 12.69 -7.32 7.13
N LYS A 79 13.80 -7.99 7.32
CA LYS A 79 13.86 -9.36 7.83
C LYS A 79 13.16 -9.54 9.18
N ALA A 80 13.38 -8.61 10.12
CA ALA A 80 12.74 -8.65 11.43
C ALA A 80 11.21 -8.55 11.34
N ASN A 81 10.67 -7.71 10.44
CA ASN A 81 9.24 -7.61 10.22
C ASN A 81 8.67 -8.91 9.59
N ALA A 82 9.39 -9.49 8.63
CA ALA A 82 8.99 -10.76 8.03
C ALA A 82 9.03 -11.91 9.06
N GLN A 83 9.99 -11.91 9.97
CA GLN A 83 10.05 -12.86 11.10
C GLN A 83 8.86 -12.70 12.03
N THR A 84 8.54 -11.47 12.45
CA THR A 84 7.35 -11.18 13.27
C THR A 84 6.08 -11.68 12.59
N PHE A 85 5.98 -11.52 11.29
CA PHE A 85 4.84 -12.00 10.50
C PHE A 85 4.70 -13.53 10.53
N VAL A 86 5.77 -14.29 10.26
CA VAL A 86 5.71 -15.76 10.28
C VAL A 86 5.44 -16.30 11.68
N ASP A 87 6.00 -15.67 12.72
CA ASP A 87 5.77 -16.08 14.11
C ASP A 87 4.30 -15.83 14.53
N ALA A 88 3.69 -14.75 14.02
CA ALA A 88 2.27 -14.50 14.23
C ALA A 88 1.40 -15.56 13.56
N LEU A 89 1.70 -15.95 12.31
CA LEU A 89 0.96 -17.01 11.62
C LEU A 89 1.02 -18.34 12.39
N ARG A 90 2.17 -18.69 12.96
CA ARG A 90 2.30 -19.89 13.81
C ARG A 90 1.46 -19.80 15.07
N ARG A 91 1.35 -18.62 15.68
CA ARG A 91 0.55 -18.43 16.90
C ARG A 91 -0.95 -18.42 16.62
N VAL A 92 -1.40 -17.98 15.45
CA VAL A 92 -2.83 -17.87 15.10
C VAL A 92 -3.55 -19.21 15.19
N GLU A 93 -2.86 -20.34 15.01
CA GLU A 93 -3.45 -21.68 15.15
C GLU A 93 -3.94 -21.97 16.58
N THR A 94 -3.23 -21.46 17.60
CA THR A 94 -3.55 -21.63 19.02
C THR A 94 -4.16 -20.38 19.66
N ASP A 95 -3.84 -19.22 19.15
CA ASP A 95 -4.31 -17.91 19.62
C ASP A 95 -4.74 -17.05 18.44
N LYS A 96 -6.03 -17.02 18.17
CA LYS A 96 -6.61 -16.24 17.07
C LYS A 96 -6.41 -14.72 17.24
N SER A 97 -6.18 -14.24 18.47
CA SER A 97 -5.95 -12.82 18.75
C SER A 97 -4.55 -12.35 18.32
N ALA A 98 -3.62 -13.27 18.04
CA ALA A 98 -2.26 -12.93 17.60
C ALA A 98 -2.25 -12.05 16.34
N LYS A 99 -3.22 -12.19 15.46
CA LYS A 99 -3.39 -11.33 14.26
C LYS A 99 -3.76 -9.88 14.60
N ASP A 100 -4.31 -9.64 15.78
CA ASP A 100 -4.81 -8.34 16.21
C ASP A 100 -3.77 -7.52 16.99
N ASP A 101 -2.64 -8.15 17.32
CA ASP A 101 -1.50 -7.49 17.96
C ASP A 101 -1.01 -6.29 17.08
N PRO A 102 -0.93 -5.08 17.64
CA PRO A 102 -0.50 -3.89 16.89
C PRO A 102 0.91 -4.02 16.28
N ASN A 103 1.81 -4.74 16.94
CA ASN A 103 3.16 -4.96 16.42
C ASN A 103 3.14 -5.91 15.21
N VAL A 104 2.29 -6.93 15.24
CA VAL A 104 2.07 -7.84 14.13
C VAL A 104 1.47 -7.09 12.95
N LYS A 105 0.42 -6.31 13.16
CA LYS A 105 -0.19 -5.49 12.09
C LYS A 105 0.83 -4.57 11.44
N ARG A 106 1.63 -3.89 12.23
CA ARG A 106 2.71 -3.01 11.73
C ARG A 106 3.77 -3.78 10.95
N ALA A 107 4.18 -4.93 11.43
CA ALA A 107 5.16 -5.77 10.76
C ALA A 107 4.65 -6.27 9.40
N VAL A 108 3.42 -6.76 9.34
CA VAL A 108 2.76 -7.18 8.08
C VAL A 108 2.66 -6.02 7.11
N GLU A 109 2.22 -4.86 7.58
CA GLU A 109 2.12 -3.64 6.74
C GLU A 109 3.48 -3.22 6.18
N ASN A 110 4.54 -3.26 6.98
CA ASN A 110 5.90 -2.94 6.54
C ASN A 110 6.40 -3.92 5.47
N VAL A 111 6.15 -5.21 5.64
CA VAL A 111 6.50 -6.24 4.64
C VAL A 111 5.73 -6.01 3.34
N ASN A 112 4.43 -5.78 3.42
CA ASN A 112 3.58 -5.54 2.25
C ASN A 112 4.00 -4.26 1.51
N ARG A 113 4.26 -3.17 2.23
CA ARG A 113 4.74 -1.92 1.65
C ARG A 113 6.10 -2.10 0.97
N TYR A 114 7.01 -2.80 1.61
CA TYR A 114 8.32 -3.09 1.02
C TYR A 114 8.20 -3.95 -0.25
N ALA A 115 7.37 -4.99 -0.23
CA ALA A 115 7.13 -5.83 -1.39
C ALA A 115 6.48 -5.02 -2.54
N ALA A 116 5.50 -4.22 -2.24
CA ALA A 116 4.81 -3.39 -3.21
C ALA A 116 5.75 -2.40 -3.90
N GLN A 117 6.54 -1.68 -3.13
CA GLN A 117 7.49 -0.68 -3.65
C GLN A 117 8.70 -1.30 -4.34
N GLY A 118 9.26 -2.35 -3.74
CA GLY A 118 10.50 -2.96 -4.22
C GLY A 118 10.33 -3.98 -5.34
N CYS A 119 9.14 -4.58 -5.47
CA CYS A 119 8.83 -5.61 -6.46
C CYS A 119 7.95 -5.12 -7.61
N GLY A 120 7.50 -3.87 -7.59
CA GLY A 120 6.68 -3.29 -8.66
C GLY A 120 5.28 -3.91 -8.77
N PHE A 121 4.69 -4.41 -7.69
CA PHE A 121 3.37 -5.04 -7.74
C PHE A 121 2.26 -4.06 -8.12
N TYR A 122 2.39 -2.79 -7.74
CA TYR A 122 1.42 -1.76 -8.13
C TYR A 122 1.50 -1.37 -9.60
N GLU A 123 2.66 -1.46 -10.23
CA GLU A 123 2.82 -1.16 -11.65
C GLU A 123 2.05 -2.16 -12.53
N ARG A 124 1.90 -3.40 -12.08
CA ARG A 124 1.13 -4.44 -12.79
C ARG A 124 -0.37 -4.27 -12.63
N GLN A 125 -0.85 -3.69 -11.54
CA GLN A 125 -2.27 -3.45 -11.32
C GLN A 125 -2.77 -2.22 -12.08
N GLY A 126 -1.91 -1.25 -12.37
CA GLY A 126 -2.24 -0.07 -13.17
C GLY A 126 -2.27 -0.32 -14.68
N GLY A 127 -1.76 -1.45 -15.16
CA GLY A 127 -1.72 -1.80 -16.59
C GLY A 127 -2.90 -2.65 -17.07
N GLY A 128 -3.83 -3.00 -16.22
CA GLY A 128 -4.97 -3.87 -16.53
C GLY A 128 -6.29 -3.17 -16.79
N GLY A 129 -6.29 -1.87 -17.01
CA GLY A 129 -7.49 -1.08 -17.24
C GLY A 129 -7.63 -0.66 -18.69
N ILE A 130 -8.08 -1.50 -19.55
CA ILE A 130 -8.88 -1.24 -20.75
C ILE A 130 -9.67 -2.49 -21.07
#